data_e2fb135656032e6aafc6b0accb20eba6
#
_entry.id   e2fb135656032e6aafc6b0accb20eba6
#
_cell.length_a   1.000
_cell.length_b   1.000
_cell.length_c   1.000
_cell.angle_alpha   90.00
_cell.angle_beta   90.00
_cell.angle_gamma   90.00
#
_symmetry.space_group_name_H-M   'P 1'
#
loop_
_entity.id
_entity.type
_entity.pdbx_description
1 polymer ?
#
loop_
_entity_poly.entity_id
_entity_poly.type
_entity_poly.pdbx_seq_one_letter_code
_entity_poly.pdbx_strand_id
1 'polypeptide(L)'
;DHRNSWSEKTGGEVNHHNGLFTGRRGMEFMSLRESYAYTEALGGMTIINHPGQYWSLSNTYAEGEKNSPSWHAENFRLYSSLIGLEVYNQGNRRPNDRILWDQILSITMPGRPVWGYSCDDSHNTSQYFRNYEYMLMTELTRDELQQAMKAGRLICSYEPAGSGNATAPTVRSISIDADNHTITIDSDDADRIEWISGTHKTDASDASTRQSTVVGLGKTFDFSNFADSYVRARLVNDNGETAIQ
;
A
#
# COMPACT_ATOMS: atom_id res chain seq x y z
N ASP A 1 -9.93 -10.23 9.08
CA ASP A 1 -9.88 -10.68 7.69
C ASP A 1 -11.30 -11.01 7.24
N HIS A 2 -11.88 -10.13 6.42
CA HIS A 2 -13.19 -10.37 5.83
C HIS A 2 -12.99 -10.89 4.42
N ARG A 3 -13.12 -12.18 4.28
CA ARG A 3 -13.12 -12.82 2.97
C ARG A 3 -14.45 -12.57 2.31
N ASN A 4 -14.45 -11.94 1.14
CA ASN A 4 -15.55 -12.16 0.22
C ASN A 4 -15.39 -13.60 -0.32
N SER A 5 -15.85 -14.56 0.49
CA SER A 5 -15.86 -15.96 0.06
C SER A 5 -16.75 -16.10 -1.19
N TRP A 6 -16.32 -17.02 -2.04
CA TRP A 6 -17.08 -17.38 -3.24
C TRP A 6 -18.52 -17.69 -2.87
N SER A 7 -19.47 -16.91 -3.38
CA SER A 7 -20.90 -17.16 -3.26
C SER A 7 -21.60 -16.78 -4.56
N GLU A 8 -22.74 -17.37 -4.83
CA GLU A 8 -23.56 -17.02 -6.01
C GLU A 8 -23.92 -15.53 -6.04
N LYS A 9 -24.02 -14.86 -4.89
CA LYS A 9 -24.28 -13.42 -4.77
C LYS A 9 -23.11 -12.54 -5.16
N THR A 10 -21.87 -13.00 -4.97
CA THR A 10 -20.66 -12.22 -5.25
C THR A 10 -20.17 -12.39 -6.69
N GLY A 11 -20.86 -13.18 -7.50
CA GLY A 11 -20.46 -13.42 -8.89
C GLY A 11 -19.06 -14.02 -9.05
N GLY A 12 -18.57 -14.77 -8.04
CA GLY A 12 -17.23 -15.36 -8.03
C GLY A 12 -16.10 -14.39 -7.64
N GLU A 13 -16.42 -13.26 -7.02
CA GLU A 13 -15.42 -12.33 -6.49
C GLU A 13 -14.72 -12.91 -5.26
N VAL A 14 -13.42 -13.15 -5.34
CA VAL A 14 -12.61 -13.77 -4.27
C VAL A 14 -11.47 -12.85 -3.83
N ASN A 15 -11.69 -11.55 -3.76
CA ASN A 15 -10.67 -10.65 -3.24
C ASN A 15 -10.82 -10.53 -1.73
N HIS A 16 -9.69 -10.54 -1.03
CA HIS A 16 -9.67 -10.31 0.42
C HIS A 16 -9.50 -8.83 0.73
N HIS A 17 -10.14 -8.37 1.79
CA HIS A 17 -9.96 -7.03 2.33
C HIS A 17 -10.28 -7.00 3.83
N ASN A 18 -9.74 -6.02 4.53
CA ASN A 18 -10.01 -5.77 5.94
C ASN A 18 -10.90 -4.54 6.09
N GLY A 19 -12.04 -4.71 6.75
CA GLY A 19 -12.85 -3.60 7.24
C GLY A 19 -12.48 -3.27 8.69
N LEU A 20 -11.89 -2.12 8.91
CA LEU A 20 -11.38 -1.68 10.21
C LEU A 20 -12.26 -0.59 10.82
N PHE A 21 -12.30 -0.52 12.15
CA PHE A 21 -13.04 0.50 12.92
C PHE A 21 -14.55 0.53 12.66
N THR A 22 -15.13 -0.52 12.11
CA THR A 22 -16.57 -0.61 11.81
C THR A 22 -17.43 -0.86 13.05
N GLY A 23 -16.85 -1.38 14.13
CA GLY A 23 -17.59 -1.80 15.32
C GLY A 23 -18.52 -3.01 15.09
N ARG A 24 -18.55 -3.57 13.90
CA ARG A 24 -19.43 -4.70 13.50
C ARG A 24 -18.68 -5.71 12.65
N ARG A 25 -19.20 -6.93 12.63
CA ARG A 25 -18.85 -7.99 11.67
C ARG A 25 -19.97 -8.09 10.63
N GLY A 26 -19.73 -8.79 9.51
CA GLY A 26 -20.81 -9.18 8.60
C GLY A 26 -20.78 -8.52 7.24
N MET A 27 -19.60 -8.50 6.60
CA MET A 27 -19.47 -8.18 5.17
C MET A 27 -19.44 -9.44 4.28
N GLU A 28 -19.72 -10.59 4.88
CA GLU A 28 -19.85 -11.84 4.19
C GLU A 28 -21.01 -11.77 3.19
N PHE A 29 -20.82 -12.31 2.01
CA PHE A 29 -21.81 -12.34 0.93
C PHE A 29 -22.12 -10.98 0.25
N MET A 30 -21.34 -9.96 0.48
CA MET A 30 -21.38 -8.71 -0.26
C MET A 30 -20.43 -8.75 -1.46
N SER A 31 -20.75 -8.06 -2.54
CA SER A 31 -19.77 -7.72 -3.55
C SER A 31 -18.69 -6.80 -2.97
N LEU A 32 -17.54 -6.69 -3.63
CA LEU A 32 -16.47 -5.80 -3.16
C LEU A 32 -16.96 -4.35 -2.98
N ARG A 33 -17.69 -3.83 -3.96
CA ARG A 33 -18.22 -2.46 -3.91
C ARG A 33 -19.26 -2.28 -2.82
N GLU A 34 -20.13 -3.26 -2.59
CA GLU A 34 -21.07 -3.22 -1.46
C GLU A 34 -20.35 -3.23 -0.12
N SER A 35 -19.28 -4.01 0.03
CA SER A 35 -18.51 -4.05 1.28
C SER A 35 -17.74 -2.75 1.54
N TYR A 36 -17.23 -2.08 0.50
CA TYR A 36 -16.60 -0.77 0.61
C TYR A 36 -17.62 0.29 1.06
N ALA A 37 -18.77 0.34 0.40
CA ALA A 37 -19.86 1.24 0.76
C ALA A 37 -20.40 0.99 2.18
N TYR A 38 -20.53 -0.27 2.58
CA TYR A 38 -20.94 -0.64 3.93
C TYR A 38 -19.93 -0.20 4.99
N THR A 39 -18.64 -0.43 4.75
CA THR A 39 -17.58 0.04 5.65
C THR A 39 -17.60 1.57 5.79
N GLU A 40 -17.81 2.29 4.69
CA GLU A 40 -17.93 3.74 4.67
C GLU A 40 -19.13 4.23 5.49
N ALA A 41 -20.28 3.61 5.31
CA ALA A 41 -21.49 3.93 6.07
C ALA A 41 -21.34 3.73 7.59
N LEU A 42 -20.43 2.86 8.02
CA LEU A 42 -20.10 2.63 9.43
C LEU A 42 -18.98 3.56 9.96
N GLY A 43 -18.46 4.48 9.14
CA GLY A 43 -17.33 5.35 9.51
C GLY A 43 -15.99 4.61 9.61
N GLY A 44 -15.94 3.37 9.12
CA GLY A 44 -14.75 2.53 9.09
C GLY A 44 -13.80 2.87 7.95
N MET A 45 -12.83 2.01 7.72
CA MET A 45 -11.90 2.06 6.61
C MET A 45 -11.55 0.67 6.10
N THR A 46 -11.18 0.59 4.83
CA THR A 46 -10.89 -0.68 4.15
C THR A 46 -9.47 -0.68 3.60
N ILE A 47 -8.79 -1.81 3.77
CA ILE A 47 -7.50 -2.13 3.16
C ILE A 47 -7.69 -3.37 2.29
N ILE A 48 -7.22 -3.33 1.04
CA ILE A 48 -7.23 -4.49 0.13
C ILE A 48 -6.05 -5.39 0.48
N ASN A 49 -6.32 -6.67 0.74
CA ASN A 49 -5.28 -7.63 1.11
C ASN A 49 -4.66 -8.24 -0.16
N HIS A 50 -3.34 -8.36 -0.17
CA HIS A 50 -2.52 -9.06 -1.18
C HIS A 50 -3.10 -9.05 -2.61
N PRO A 51 -3.39 -7.87 -3.18
CA PRO A 51 -4.09 -7.78 -4.47
C PRO A 51 -3.31 -8.40 -5.64
N GLY A 52 -2.00 -8.48 -5.55
CA GLY A 52 -1.15 -9.18 -6.52
C GLY A 52 -1.37 -10.69 -6.60
N GLN A 53 -2.20 -11.25 -5.72
CA GLN A 53 -2.70 -12.62 -5.88
C GLN A 53 -3.69 -12.72 -7.04
N TYR A 54 -4.43 -11.67 -7.30
CA TYR A 54 -5.54 -11.61 -8.27
C TYR A 54 -5.16 -10.84 -9.52
N TRP A 55 -3.97 -10.26 -9.54
CA TRP A 55 -3.42 -9.48 -10.63
C TRP A 55 -2.03 -9.99 -11.04
N SER A 56 -1.73 -9.93 -12.32
CA SER A 56 -0.41 -10.30 -12.85
C SER A 56 0.04 -9.32 -13.92
N LEU A 57 1.30 -8.91 -13.86
CA LEU A 57 1.93 -8.07 -14.88
C LEU A 57 1.95 -8.73 -16.27
N SER A 58 1.94 -10.07 -16.32
CA SER A 58 1.92 -10.82 -17.59
C SER A 58 0.55 -10.85 -18.28
N ASN A 59 -0.51 -10.47 -17.58
CA ASN A 59 -1.86 -10.46 -18.12
C ASN A 59 -2.16 -9.10 -18.75
N THR A 60 -2.93 -9.15 -19.85
CA THR A 60 -3.52 -7.93 -20.43
C THR A 60 -4.91 -7.75 -19.84
N TYR A 61 -5.18 -6.57 -19.33
CA TYR A 61 -6.49 -6.21 -18.78
C TYR A 61 -7.11 -5.12 -19.65
N ALA A 62 -8.40 -5.24 -19.91
CA ALA A 62 -9.16 -4.13 -20.47
C ALA A 62 -9.27 -2.99 -19.45
N GLU A 63 -9.52 -1.76 -19.92
CA GLU A 63 -9.80 -0.63 -19.05
C GLU A 63 -11.04 -0.91 -18.19
N GLY A 64 -10.90 -0.70 -16.87
CA GLY A 64 -11.98 -0.99 -15.92
C GLY A 64 -12.26 -2.48 -15.67
N GLU A 65 -11.52 -3.38 -16.31
CA GLU A 65 -11.63 -4.81 -16.03
C GLU A 65 -11.26 -5.08 -14.57
N LYS A 66 -12.05 -5.91 -13.92
CA LYS A 66 -11.86 -6.28 -12.52
C LYS A 66 -10.41 -6.69 -12.23
N ASN A 67 -9.89 -6.20 -11.11
CA ASN A 67 -8.50 -6.33 -10.65
C ASN A 67 -7.45 -5.60 -11.51
N SER A 68 -7.83 -4.91 -12.59
CA SER A 68 -6.90 -4.03 -13.30
C SER A 68 -6.49 -2.83 -12.44
N PRO A 69 -5.34 -2.18 -12.70
CA PRO A 69 -4.96 -0.95 -12.02
C PRO A 69 -6.02 0.16 -12.13
N SER A 70 -6.67 0.29 -13.30
CA SER A 70 -7.73 1.26 -13.53
C SER A 70 -8.99 0.96 -12.72
N TRP A 71 -9.37 -0.30 -12.59
CA TRP A 71 -10.48 -0.72 -11.76
C TRP A 71 -10.24 -0.41 -10.27
N HIS A 72 -9.04 -0.68 -9.76
CA HIS A 72 -8.66 -0.31 -8.41
C HIS A 72 -8.67 1.21 -8.23
N ALA A 73 -8.08 1.96 -9.16
CA ALA A 73 -8.06 3.42 -9.12
C ALA A 73 -9.47 4.04 -9.09
N GLU A 74 -10.40 3.49 -9.87
CA GLU A 74 -11.81 3.88 -9.84
C GLU A 74 -12.42 3.67 -8.45
N ASN A 75 -12.22 2.47 -7.86
CA ASN A 75 -12.75 2.18 -6.53
C ASN A 75 -12.16 3.09 -5.44
N PHE A 76 -10.86 3.41 -5.49
CA PHE A 76 -10.24 4.38 -4.58
C PHE A 76 -10.83 5.79 -4.72
N ARG A 77 -11.28 6.18 -5.91
CA ARG A 77 -11.96 7.47 -6.13
C ARG A 77 -13.41 7.47 -5.67
N LEU A 78 -14.10 6.33 -5.79
CA LEU A 78 -15.52 6.19 -5.43
C LEU A 78 -15.73 6.05 -3.92
N TYR A 79 -14.84 5.39 -3.21
CA TYR A 79 -15.01 5.05 -1.80
C TYR A 79 -13.91 5.69 -0.94
N SER A 80 -14.29 6.67 -0.13
CA SER A 80 -13.35 7.36 0.76
C SER A 80 -12.83 6.46 1.88
N SER A 81 -13.62 5.45 2.26
CA SER A 81 -13.25 4.42 3.22
C SER A 81 -12.14 3.48 2.75
N LEU A 82 -11.96 3.34 1.44
CA LEU A 82 -10.90 2.52 0.86
C LEU A 82 -9.59 3.30 0.89
N ILE A 83 -8.72 3.03 1.87
CA ILE A 83 -7.55 3.86 2.17
C ILE A 83 -6.24 3.34 1.59
N GLY A 84 -6.15 2.06 1.28
CA GLY A 84 -4.91 1.47 0.79
C GLY A 84 -4.98 -0.01 0.51
N LEU A 85 -3.82 -0.58 0.27
CA LEU A 85 -3.65 -2.00 -0.05
C LEU A 85 -2.36 -2.55 0.60
N GLU A 86 -2.29 -3.86 0.77
CA GLU A 86 -1.07 -4.51 1.21
C GLU A 86 0.00 -4.45 0.12
N VAL A 87 1.21 -4.04 0.51
CA VAL A 87 2.42 -3.98 -0.33
C VAL A 87 3.44 -5.03 0.08
N TYR A 88 3.33 -5.54 1.30
CA TYR A 88 4.01 -6.72 1.80
C TYR A 88 2.99 -7.61 2.51
N ASN A 89 2.98 -8.91 2.17
CA ASN A 89 2.07 -9.89 2.75
C ASN A 89 2.79 -11.22 2.94
N GLN A 90 2.60 -11.88 4.09
CA GLN A 90 3.24 -13.15 4.46
C GLN A 90 4.75 -13.16 4.19
N GLY A 91 5.46 -12.18 4.70
CA GLY A 91 6.76 -11.84 4.21
C GLY A 91 6.63 -11.08 2.90
N ASN A 92 7.31 -11.54 1.86
CA ASN A 92 7.21 -10.98 0.52
C ASN A 92 6.65 -12.00 -0.49
N ARG A 93 5.57 -12.66 -0.10
CA ARG A 93 4.98 -13.75 -0.90
C ARG A 93 4.39 -13.26 -2.22
N ARG A 94 3.96 -11.99 -2.28
CA ARG A 94 3.28 -11.39 -3.42
C ARG A 94 3.99 -10.12 -3.90
N PRO A 95 5.18 -10.21 -4.52
CA PRO A 95 5.92 -9.02 -4.95
C PRO A 95 5.17 -8.16 -5.97
N ASN A 96 4.19 -8.73 -6.69
CA ASN A 96 3.30 -8.00 -7.59
C ASN A 96 2.42 -6.96 -6.88
N ASP A 97 2.21 -7.07 -5.56
CA ASP A 97 1.44 -6.08 -4.79
C ASP A 97 2.04 -4.68 -4.96
N ARG A 98 3.38 -4.55 -4.87
CA ARG A 98 4.07 -3.26 -5.02
C ARG A 98 4.01 -2.73 -6.45
N ILE A 99 4.09 -3.63 -7.44
CA ILE A 99 3.99 -3.23 -8.86
C ILE A 99 2.59 -2.68 -9.14
N LEU A 100 1.56 -3.38 -8.68
CA LEU A 100 0.17 -2.95 -8.80
C LEU A 100 -0.07 -1.63 -8.06
N TRP A 101 0.49 -1.48 -6.85
CA TRP A 101 0.42 -0.23 -6.10
C TRP A 101 0.99 0.95 -6.88
N ASP A 102 2.19 0.82 -7.44
CA ASP A 102 2.81 1.87 -8.26
C ASP A 102 1.97 2.21 -9.50
N GLN A 103 1.36 1.22 -10.13
CA GLN A 103 0.45 1.47 -11.25
C GLN A 103 -0.82 2.21 -10.83
N ILE A 104 -1.39 1.89 -9.67
CA ILE A 104 -2.53 2.60 -9.11
C ILE A 104 -2.13 4.04 -8.77
N LEU A 105 -0.99 4.27 -8.10
CA LEU A 105 -0.47 5.60 -7.78
C LEU A 105 -0.27 6.44 -9.04
N SER A 106 0.25 5.87 -10.13
CA SER A 106 0.41 6.57 -11.42
C SER A 106 -0.92 7.06 -12.01
N ILE A 107 -2.05 6.45 -11.62
CA ILE A 107 -3.38 6.86 -12.07
C ILE A 107 -4.04 7.82 -11.08
N THR A 108 -3.85 7.63 -9.78
CA THR A 108 -4.61 8.34 -8.74
C THR A 108 -3.94 9.62 -8.25
N MET A 109 -2.60 9.66 -8.26
CA MET A 109 -1.84 10.82 -7.78
C MET A 109 -1.78 11.96 -8.80
N PRO A 110 -1.73 13.24 -8.37
CA PRO A 110 -1.69 13.67 -6.95
C PRO A 110 -3.08 13.78 -6.30
N GLY A 111 -4.15 13.49 -7.01
CA GLY A 111 -5.52 13.78 -6.55
C GLY A 111 -6.03 12.83 -5.45
N ARG A 112 -5.55 11.58 -5.41
CA ARG A 112 -6.02 10.56 -4.45
C ARG A 112 -4.87 9.68 -4.00
N PRO A 113 -4.32 9.91 -2.81
CA PRO A 113 -3.34 9.01 -2.19
C PRO A 113 -3.92 7.62 -1.95
N VAL A 114 -3.10 6.61 -2.16
CA VAL A 114 -3.38 5.19 -1.88
C VAL A 114 -2.22 4.65 -1.08
N TRP A 115 -2.48 4.30 0.19
CA TRP A 115 -1.43 3.93 1.13
C TRP A 115 -1.05 2.46 1.04
N GLY A 116 0.22 2.15 1.21
CA GLY A 116 0.73 0.78 1.32
C GLY A 116 0.70 0.30 2.76
N TYR A 117 0.40 -0.98 2.97
CA TYR A 117 0.37 -1.64 4.27
C TYR A 117 1.21 -2.91 4.26
N SER A 118 1.75 -3.29 5.41
CA SER A 118 2.57 -4.49 5.58
C SER A 118 1.92 -5.41 6.61
N CYS A 119 1.47 -6.59 6.20
CA CYS A 119 0.70 -7.49 7.04
C CYS A 119 1.24 -8.91 7.00
N ASP A 120 1.32 -9.55 8.18
CA ASP A 120 1.75 -10.95 8.30
C ASP A 120 0.79 -11.93 7.63
N ASP A 121 -0.50 -11.60 7.55
CA ASP A 121 -1.57 -12.51 7.11
C ASP A 121 -1.41 -13.89 7.80
N SER A 122 -1.17 -13.84 9.09
CA SER A 122 -0.77 -15.00 9.89
C SER A 122 -1.94 -15.92 10.19
N HIS A 123 -1.73 -17.21 9.96
CA HIS A 123 -2.67 -18.27 10.28
C HIS A 123 -2.19 -19.14 11.44
N ASN A 124 -0.95 -18.94 11.87
CA ASN A 124 -0.34 -19.56 13.04
C ASN A 124 0.82 -18.70 13.55
N THR A 125 1.29 -18.99 14.76
CA THR A 125 2.31 -18.19 15.47
C THR A 125 3.68 -18.17 14.80
N SER A 126 4.02 -19.16 13.98
CA SER A 126 5.31 -19.18 13.26
C SER A 126 5.38 -18.20 12.11
N GLN A 127 4.25 -17.55 11.78
CA GLN A 127 4.16 -16.56 10.69
C GLN A 127 4.20 -15.12 11.21
N TYR A 128 4.29 -14.92 12.51
CA TYR A 128 4.35 -13.58 13.11
C TYR A 128 5.69 -12.89 12.90
N PHE A 129 5.64 -11.55 12.91
CA PHE A 129 6.79 -10.66 12.93
C PHE A 129 7.65 -10.64 11.64
N ARG A 130 7.07 -10.98 10.51
CA ARG A 130 7.72 -10.79 9.21
C ARG A 130 7.35 -9.46 8.57
N ASN A 131 6.14 -9.02 8.88
CA ASN A 131 5.55 -7.82 8.32
C ASN A 131 4.98 -6.97 9.44
N TYR A 132 5.39 -5.71 9.50
CA TYR A 132 4.93 -4.79 10.53
C TYR A 132 4.96 -3.35 10.04
N GLU A 133 4.36 -2.47 10.81
CA GLU A 133 4.24 -1.06 10.51
C GLU A 133 4.65 -0.22 11.70
N TYR A 134 5.41 0.83 11.44
CA TYR A 134 5.61 1.91 12.40
C TYR A 134 4.55 2.99 12.14
N MET A 135 3.64 3.17 13.09
CA MET A 135 2.64 4.22 13.03
C MET A 135 3.19 5.51 13.61
N LEU A 136 3.17 6.58 12.81
CA LEU A 136 3.64 7.90 13.23
C LEU A 136 2.50 8.63 13.96
N MET A 137 2.48 8.52 15.28
CA MET A 137 1.41 8.96 16.15
C MET A 137 1.96 9.82 17.30
N THR A 138 1.16 10.79 17.74
CA THR A 138 1.49 11.63 18.88
C THR A 138 1.06 11.01 20.22
N GLU A 139 0.06 10.13 20.19
CA GLU A 139 -0.44 9.40 21.35
C GLU A 139 -0.97 8.03 20.96
N LEU A 140 -0.92 7.07 21.87
CA LEU A 140 -1.41 5.70 21.62
C LEU A 140 -2.91 5.63 21.96
N THR A 141 -3.74 6.18 21.08
CA THR A 141 -5.20 6.13 21.17
C THR A 141 -5.79 5.50 19.90
N ARG A 142 -7.03 4.99 20.02
CA ARG A 142 -7.76 4.43 18.88
C ARG A 142 -8.01 5.47 17.80
N ASP A 143 -8.32 6.69 18.20
CA ASP A 143 -8.68 7.76 17.29
C ASP A 143 -7.45 8.28 16.55
N GLU A 144 -6.30 8.41 17.23
CA GLU A 144 -5.04 8.79 16.61
C GLU A 144 -4.53 7.70 15.65
N LEU A 145 -4.69 6.42 16.02
CA LEU A 145 -4.38 5.30 15.11
C LEU A 145 -5.23 5.38 13.82
N GLN A 146 -6.53 5.59 13.96
CA GLN A 146 -7.42 5.72 12.79
C GLN A 146 -7.04 6.92 11.91
N GLN A 147 -6.68 8.04 12.50
CA GLN A 147 -6.21 9.23 11.78
C GLN A 147 -4.87 8.99 11.09
N ALA A 148 -3.91 8.36 11.79
CA ALA A 148 -2.60 8.04 11.22
C ALA A 148 -2.74 7.13 10.00
N MET A 149 -3.54 6.08 10.09
CA MET A 149 -3.80 5.18 8.98
C MET A 149 -4.45 5.89 7.79
N LYS A 150 -5.49 6.69 8.01
CA LYS A 150 -6.17 7.47 6.96
C LYS A 150 -5.24 8.47 6.28
N ALA A 151 -4.31 9.04 7.02
CA ALA A 151 -3.38 10.06 6.52
C ALA A 151 -2.09 9.47 5.93
N GLY A 152 -1.90 8.14 5.96
CA GLY A 152 -0.67 7.49 5.50
C GLY A 152 0.54 7.78 6.39
N ARG A 153 0.32 8.14 7.65
CA ARG A 153 1.40 8.37 8.62
C ARG A 153 1.92 7.04 9.16
N LEU A 154 2.53 6.27 8.28
CA LEU A 154 3.06 4.94 8.58
C LEU A 154 4.27 4.60 7.70
N ILE A 155 5.05 3.67 8.16
CA ILE A 155 6.22 3.12 7.48
C ILE A 155 6.08 1.60 7.50
N CYS A 156 6.12 0.96 6.34
CA CYS A 156 5.96 -0.48 6.19
C CYS A 156 7.32 -1.17 6.23
N SER A 157 7.46 -2.26 6.98
CA SER A 157 8.66 -3.06 7.04
C SER A 157 8.40 -4.54 6.76
N TYR A 158 9.39 -5.18 6.17
CA TYR A 158 9.42 -6.59 5.86
C TYR A 158 10.75 -7.20 6.29
N GLU A 159 10.70 -8.28 7.08
CA GLU A 159 11.86 -9.07 7.54
C GLU A 159 11.73 -10.52 7.07
N PRO A 160 12.58 -10.99 6.14
CA PRO A 160 12.54 -12.36 5.66
C PRO A 160 12.65 -13.40 6.78
N ALA A 161 13.48 -13.15 7.77
CA ALA A 161 13.72 -14.08 8.87
C ALA A 161 12.55 -14.16 9.86
N GLY A 162 11.68 -13.17 9.91
CA GLY A 162 10.56 -13.14 10.85
C GLY A 162 11.01 -13.16 12.31
N SER A 163 12.11 -12.49 12.62
CA SER A 163 12.73 -12.54 13.94
C SER A 163 11.99 -11.73 15.00
N GLY A 164 11.22 -10.75 14.57
CA GLY A 164 10.63 -9.73 15.45
C GLY A 164 11.66 -8.81 16.11
N ASN A 165 12.90 -8.82 15.64
CA ASN A 165 13.99 -8.03 16.20
C ASN A 165 14.16 -6.67 15.51
N ALA A 166 13.28 -6.31 14.61
CA ALA A 166 13.30 -5.08 13.83
C ALA A 166 14.66 -4.85 13.16
N THR A 167 15.15 -5.85 12.42
CA THR A 167 16.44 -5.81 11.73
C THR A 167 16.36 -5.26 10.30
N ALA A 168 15.14 -5.05 9.77
CA ALA A 168 14.94 -4.26 8.56
C ALA A 168 15.40 -2.80 8.80
N PRO A 169 15.77 -2.05 7.73
CA PRO A 169 16.18 -0.67 7.89
C PRO A 169 15.17 0.17 8.69
N THR A 170 15.65 0.90 9.68
CA THR A 170 14.81 1.74 10.54
C THR A 170 14.94 3.20 10.15
N VAL A 171 13.80 3.90 10.06
CA VAL A 171 13.76 5.34 9.76
C VAL A 171 13.79 6.12 11.07
N ARG A 172 14.76 7.03 11.22
CA ARG A 172 14.86 7.95 12.35
C ARG A 172 14.08 9.24 12.11
N SER A 173 14.23 9.79 10.92
CA SER A 173 13.50 11.00 10.54
C SER A 173 13.32 11.10 9.03
N ILE A 174 12.27 11.82 8.65
CA ILE A 174 12.01 12.28 7.29
C ILE A 174 11.88 13.79 7.37
N SER A 175 12.66 14.51 6.59
CA SER A 175 12.57 15.96 6.50
C SER A 175 12.34 16.41 5.06
N ILE A 176 11.47 17.42 4.91
CA ILE A 176 11.16 18.05 3.62
C ILE A 176 11.64 19.50 3.72
N ASP A 177 12.56 19.87 2.87
CA ASP A 177 13.00 21.25 2.67
C ASP A 177 12.37 21.79 1.38
N ALA A 178 11.29 22.54 1.54
CA ALA A 178 10.55 23.09 0.44
C ALA A 178 11.32 24.19 -0.33
N ASP A 179 12.19 24.92 0.36
CA ASP A 179 12.97 26.00 -0.24
C ASP A 179 14.08 25.44 -1.15
N ASN A 180 14.71 24.36 -0.71
CA ASN A 180 15.75 23.66 -1.47
C ASN A 180 15.22 22.50 -2.31
N HIS A 181 13.91 22.24 -2.29
CA HIS A 181 13.26 21.17 -3.02
C HIS A 181 13.85 19.79 -2.75
N THR A 182 14.08 19.45 -1.47
CA THR A 182 14.65 18.16 -1.10
C THR A 182 13.83 17.42 -0.07
N ILE A 183 13.86 16.08 -0.17
CA ILE A 183 13.38 15.17 0.86
C ILE A 183 14.60 14.40 1.36
N THR A 184 14.82 14.38 2.67
CA THR A 184 15.95 13.65 3.27
C THR A 184 15.44 12.62 4.27
N ILE A 185 15.94 11.39 4.17
CA ILE A 185 15.67 10.29 5.09
C ILE A 185 16.93 10.02 5.88
N ASP A 186 16.85 10.09 7.21
CA ASP A 186 17.84 9.55 8.12
C ASP A 186 17.38 8.17 8.59
N SER A 187 18.26 7.18 8.44
CA SER A 187 17.94 5.77 8.70
C SER A 187 19.13 5.04 9.30
N ASP A 188 18.82 4.02 10.10
CA ASP A 188 19.78 3.03 10.55
C ASP A 188 19.77 1.81 9.63
N ASP A 189 20.94 1.24 9.44
CA ASP A 189 21.17 -0.06 8.82
C ASP A 189 20.62 -0.21 7.38
N ALA A 190 20.43 0.91 6.67
CA ALA A 190 20.10 0.87 5.26
C ALA A 190 21.36 0.83 4.40
N ASP A 191 21.58 -0.26 3.69
CA ASP A 191 22.66 -0.37 2.69
C ASP A 191 22.35 0.45 1.45
N ARG A 192 21.07 0.55 1.11
CA ARG A 192 20.59 1.27 -0.08
C ARG A 192 19.25 1.95 0.19
N ILE A 193 19.15 3.19 -0.25
CA ILE A 193 17.89 3.94 -0.32
C ILE A 193 17.61 4.25 -1.79
N GLU A 194 16.45 3.82 -2.26
CA GLU A 194 15.96 4.01 -3.62
C GLU A 194 14.72 4.89 -3.58
N TRP A 195 14.71 5.93 -4.40
CA TRP A 195 13.54 6.75 -4.66
C TRP A 195 12.84 6.22 -5.89
N ILE A 196 11.56 5.94 -5.77
CA ILE A 196 10.76 5.23 -6.77
C ILE A 196 9.58 6.10 -7.17
N SER A 197 9.34 6.21 -8.45
CA SER A 197 8.21 6.93 -9.02
C SER A 197 7.69 6.27 -10.28
N GLY A 198 6.52 6.67 -10.72
CA GLY A 198 5.94 6.33 -12.01
C GLY A 198 5.32 7.55 -12.66
N THR A 199 5.45 7.67 -13.96
CA THR A 199 4.89 8.78 -14.74
C THR A 199 3.37 8.80 -14.61
N HIS A 200 2.80 9.97 -14.29
CA HIS A 200 1.35 10.12 -14.25
C HIS A 200 0.76 9.85 -15.64
N LYS A 201 -0.27 9.03 -15.71
CA LYS A 201 -0.99 8.73 -16.93
C LYS A 201 -2.48 9.01 -16.74
N THR A 202 -2.98 9.86 -17.60
CA THR A 202 -4.42 10.18 -17.69
C THR A 202 -5.20 9.05 -18.38
N ASP A 203 -4.51 8.22 -19.13
CA ASP A 203 -5.08 7.12 -19.90
C ASP A 203 -4.80 5.78 -19.19
N ALA A 204 -5.86 5.08 -18.83
CA ALA A 204 -5.81 3.79 -18.15
C ALA A 204 -5.54 2.60 -19.09
N SER A 205 -5.57 2.81 -20.42
CA SER A 205 -5.51 1.75 -21.41
C SER A 205 -4.17 1.03 -21.52
N ASP A 206 -3.09 1.62 -20.99
CA ASP A 206 -1.74 1.04 -21.11
C ASP A 206 -1.13 0.65 -19.76
N ALA A 207 -1.77 -0.30 -19.08
CA ALA A 207 -1.29 -0.83 -17.81
C ALA A 207 0.04 -1.59 -17.93
N SER A 208 0.35 -2.16 -19.10
CA SER A 208 1.56 -2.98 -19.31
C SER A 208 2.85 -2.16 -19.36
N THR A 209 2.78 -0.88 -19.71
CA THR A 209 3.94 0.01 -19.81
C THR A 209 4.16 0.89 -18.57
N ARG A 210 3.29 0.80 -17.56
CA ARG A 210 3.35 1.59 -16.32
C ARG A 210 4.20 0.89 -15.28
N GLN A 211 5.48 0.85 -15.49
CA GLN A 211 6.39 0.40 -14.45
C GLN A 211 6.93 1.62 -13.71
N SER A 212 6.93 1.53 -12.38
CA SER A 212 7.72 2.42 -11.55
C SER A 212 9.19 2.19 -11.83
N THR A 213 9.95 3.26 -11.76
CA THR A 213 11.40 3.23 -11.92
C THR A 213 12.10 3.83 -10.71
N VAL A 214 13.34 3.44 -10.48
CA VAL A 214 14.20 4.12 -9.54
C VAL A 214 14.62 5.45 -10.17
N VAL A 215 14.18 6.56 -9.57
CA VAL A 215 14.43 7.93 -10.04
C VAL A 215 15.55 8.62 -9.25
N GLY A 216 16.02 8.02 -8.17
CA GLY A 216 17.11 8.53 -7.35
C GLY A 216 17.65 7.49 -6.40
N LEU A 217 18.87 7.72 -5.90
CA LEU A 217 19.55 6.88 -4.92
C LEU A 217 20.12 7.75 -3.79
N GLY A 218 20.22 7.16 -2.60
CA GLY A 218 20.82 7.80 -1.42
C GLY A 218 19.81 8.51 -0.52
N LYS A 219 20.32 9.14 0.52
CA LYS A 219 19.52 9.69 1.63
C LYS A 219 18.64 10.87 1.21
N THR A 220 19.08 11.65 0.24
CA THR A 220 18.39 12.87 -0.19
C THR A 220 17.91 12.76 -1.62
N PHE A 221 16.66 13.14 -1.85
CA PHE A 221 16.03 13.24 -3.16
C PHE A 221 15.78 14.71 -3.47
N ASP A 222 16.28 15.18 -4.62
CA ASP A 222 16.03 16.51 -5.16
C ASP A 222 14.83 16.46 -6.10
N PHE A 223 13.77 17.18 -5.77
CA PHE A 223 12.55 17.24 -6.57
C PHE A 223 12.40 18.58 -7.33
N SER A 224 13.45 19.39 -7.44
CA SER A 224 13.40 20.68 -8.15
C SER A 224 12.97 20.58 -9.61
N ASN A 225 13.30 19.48 -10.28
CA ASN A 225 12.92 19.20 -11.67
C ASN A 225 12.05 17.95 -11.81
N PHE A 226 11.41 17.54 -10.70
CA PHE A 226 10.60 16.34 -10.68
C PHE A 226 9.23 16.58 -11.32
N ALA A 227 8.92 15.82 -12.37
CA ALA A 227 7.71 15.98 -13.17
C ALA A 227 6.62 14.94 -12.87
N ASP A 228 6.96 13.88 -12.14
CA ASP A 228 6.01 12.84 -11.77
C ASP A 228 5.08 13.29 -10.63
N SER A 229 3.99 12.57 -10.41
CA SER A 229 2.95 12.95 -9.47
C SER A 229 3.15 12.42 -8.06
N TYR A 230 4.09 11.51 -7.86
CA TYR A 230 4.45 10.96 -6.56
C TYR A 230 5.90 10.50 -6.52
N VAL A 231 6.45 10.41 -5.34
CA VAL A 231 7.69 9.71 -5.05
C VAL A 231 7.52 8.93 -3.75
N ARG A 232 8.07 7.73 -3.69
CA ARG A 232 8.18 6.92 -2.48
C ARG A 232 9.61 6.42 -2.31
N ALA A 233 10.00 6.05 -1.10
CA ALA A 233 11.31 5.50 -0.84
C ALA A 233 11.24 3.99 -0.49
N ARG A 234 12.30 3.28 -0.86
CA ARG A 234 12.57 1.91 -0.43
C ARG A 234 13.98 1.84 0.16
N LEU A 235 14.06 1.44 1.41
CA LEU A 235 15.31 1.19 2.13
C LEU A 235 15.53 -0.32 2.16
N VAL A 236 16.74 -0.76 1.91
CA VAL A 236 17.09 -2.18 1.81
C VAL A 236 18.37 -2.45 2.57
N ASN A 237 18.41 -3.57 3.27
CA ASN A 237 19.60 -4.24 3.78
C ASN A 237 19.49 -5.75 3.60
N ASP A 238 20.49 -6.52 4.06
CA ASP A 238 20.49 -7.98 3.97
C ASP A 238 19.37 -8.65 4.79
N ASN A 239 18.79 -7.95 5.76
CA ASN A 239 17.78 -8.47 6.69
C ASN A 239 16.34 -8.12 6.31
N GLY A 240 16.13 -7.19 5.38
CA GLY A 240 14.79 -6.81 4.99
C GLY A 240 14.66 -5.53 4.19
N GLU A 241 13.43 -5.10 4.03
CA GLU A 241 13.07 -3.91 3.29
C GLU A 241 12.12 -3.03 4.12
N THR A 242 12.26 -1.72 3.97
CA THR A 242 11.33 -0.73 4.53
C THR A 242 10.85 0.20 3.44
N ALA A 243 9.54 0.36 3.32
CA ALA A 243 8.90 1.26 2.36
C ALA A 243 8.32 2.48 3.07
N ILE A 244 8.62 3.65 2.53
CA ILE A 244 8.11 4.97 2.94
C ILE A 244 7.27 5.52 1.80
N GLN A 245 6.13 6.10 2.13
CA GLN A 245 5.12 6.62 1.20
C GLN A 245 4.81 8.08 1.46
#